data_4fd46efce1b067af430d0458031a9fca
#
_entry.id   4fd46efce1b067af430d0458031a9fca
#
_cell.length_a   1.000
_cell.length_b   1.000
_cell.length_c   1.000
_cell.angle_alpha   90.00
_cell.angle_beta   90.00
_cell.angle_gamma   90.00
#
_symmetry.space_group_name_H-M   'P 1'
#
loop_
_entity.id
_entity.type
_entity.pdbx_description
1 polymer ?
#
loop_
_entity_poly.entity_id
_entity_poly.type
_entity_poly.pdbx_seq_one_letter_code
_entity_poly.pdbx_strand_id
1 'polypeptide(L)'
;GDVYKRQLPWGVMWPILTGDPRLGWSAKNMGPLYVPRCGDIIRMDDWRKADIYRPAIEFETRKPLTWDGEWNVCLSGEKPLPYYRFQKNYYFVCGDHAANSRDSRYWGFVPEEYIVGVVSEVVESIDRTTGRERKERAGLNLLYPQSTQTNENETV
;
A
#
# COMPACT_ATOMS: atom_id res chain seq x y z
N GLY A 1 -3.42 9.76 23.12
CA GLY A 1 -3.19 10.54 21.94
C GLY A 1 -3.84 9.90 20.74
N ASP A 2 -4.84 10.54 20.16
CA ASP A 2 -5.55 10.11 18.96
C ASP A 2 -4.64 10.22 17.72
N VAL A 3 -3.74 9.28 17.58
CA VAL A 3 -2.86 9.23 16.43
C VAL A 3 -3.48 8.31 15.38
N TYR A 4 -3.98 8.92 14.30
CA TYR A 4 -4.14 8.33 12.98
C TYR A 4 -5.38 7.50 12.66
N LYS A 5 -6.56 7.96 13.03
CA LYS A 5 -7.77 7.64 12.29
C LYS A 5 -7.92 8.61 11.12
N ARG A 6 -7.13 8.47 10.05
CA ARG A 6 -7.39 9.20 8.82
C ARG A 6 -8.28 8.35 7.93
N GLN A 7 -9.42 8.91 7.57
CA GLN A 7 -10.26 8.39 6.52
C GLN A 7 -9.49 8.47 5.20
N LEU A 8 -9.32 7.33 4.55
CA LEU A 8 -8.75 7.28 3.21
C LEU A 8 -9.71 7.92 2.21
N PRO A 9 -9.26 8.39 1.03
CA PRO A 9 -10.11 9.01 0.02
C PRO A 9 -11.33 8.17 -0.37
N TRP A 10 -11.26 6.85 -0.20
CA TRP A 10 -12.35 5.89 -0.44
C TRP A 10 -13.21 5.58 0.79
N GLY A 11 -13.09 6.35 1.86
CA GLY A 11 -14.05 6.33 2.96
C GLY A 11 -13.86 5.28 4.04
N VAL A 12 -12.80 4.47 3.98
CA VAL A 12 -12.52 3.42 4.97
C VAL A 12 -11.56 3.93 6.05
N MET A 13 -11.89 3.70 7.32
CA MET A 13 -11.00 3.99 8.45
C MET A 13 -10.13 2.76 8.77
N TRP A 14 -8.82 2.96 8.89
CA TRP A 14 -7.84 1.90 9.00
C TRP A 14 -7.17 1.74 10.35
N PRO A 15 -6.99 0.52 10.83
CA PRO A 15 -5.84 0.23 11.67
C PRO A 15 -4.59 0.21 10.79
N ILE A 16 -3.53 0.83 11.25
CA ILE A 16 -2.23 0.87 10.59
C ILE A 16 -1.64 -0.54 10.62
N LEU A 17 -1.36 -1.16 9.47
CA LEU A 17 -0.81 -2.52 9.40
C LEU A 17 0.47 -2.68 10.25
N THR A 18 1.36 -1.69 10.18
CA THR A 18 2.60 -1.70 10.97
C THR A 18 2.42 -1.22 12.40
N GLY A 19 1.24 -0.77 12.78
CA GLY A 19 0.91 -0.31 14.13
C GLY A 19 0.16 -1.33 14.98
N ASP A 20 -0.26 -2.45 14.38
CA ASP A 20 -0.92 -3.52 15.13
C ASP A 20 0.14 -4.47 15.73
N PRO A 21 0.32 -4.46 17.07
CA PRO A 21 1.32 -5.29 17.71
C PRO A 21 1.07 -6.80 17.54
N ARG A 22 -0.17 -7.19 17.24
CA ARG A 22 -0.54 -8.60 17.02
C ARG A 22 0.01 -9.13 15.71
N LEU A 23 0.17 -8.27 14.68
CA LEU A 23 0.77 -8.65 13.40
C LEU A 23 2.29 -8.74 13.50
N GLY A 24 2.91 -8.02 14.43
CA GLY A 24 4.36 -7.96 14.59
C GLY A 24 5.10 -7.30 13.42
N TRP A 25 4.38 -6.54 12.60
CA TRP A 25 4.93 -5.88 11.41
C TRP A 25 5.44 -4.48 11.72
N SER A 26 6.52 -4.12 11.04
CA SER A 26 7.09 -2.77 11.06
C SER A 26 7.30 -2.25 9.64
N ALA A 27 7.55 -0.96 9.48
CA ALA A 27 7.85 -0.37 8.17
C ALA A 27 9.08 -0.97 7.48
N LYS A 28 9.99 -1.60 8.26
CA LYS A 28 11.22 -2.23 7.75
C LYS A 28 11.11 -3.75 7.60
N ASN A 29 10.20 -4.38 8.32
CA ASN A 29 10.03 -5.84 8.34
C ASN A 29 8.54 -6.17 8.31
N MET A 30 8.05 -6.57 7.15
CA MET A 30 6.65 -6.78 6.88
C MET A 30 6.47 -7.94 5.90
N GLY A 31 5.42 -8.72 6.11
CA GLY A 31 5.06 -9.81 5.19
C GLY A 31 5.36 -11.22 5.73
N PRO A 32 5.13 -12.23 4.91
CA PRO A 32 4.68 -12.14 3.52
C PRO A 32 3.25 -11.61 3.39
N LEU A 33 2.99 -10.82 2.34
CA LEU A 33 1.71 -10.21 2.05
C LEU A 33 1.31 -10.53 0.60
N TYR A 34 0.15 -11.15 0.42
CA TYR A 34 -0.42 -11.36 -0.90
C TYR A 34 -1.26 -10.15 -1.32
N VAL A 35 -0.95 -9.58 -2.48
CA VAL A 35 -1.69 -8.45 -3.06
C VAL A 35 -2.73 -9.00 -4.03
N PRO A 36 -4.04 -8.86 -3.73
CA PRO A 36 -5.08 -9.49 -4.53
C PRO A 36 -5.32 -8.76 -5.85
N ARG A 37 -5.72 -9.53 -6.86
CA ARG A 37 -6.26 -9.04 -8.12
C ARG A 37 -7.71 -9.49 -8.30
N CYS A 38 -8.38 -8.90 -9.26
CA CYS A 38 -9.74 -9.26 -9.64
C CYS A 38 -9.84 -10.77 -9.96
N GLY A 39 -10.80 -11.43 -9.35
CA GLY A 39 -11.04 -12.86 -9.49
C GLY A 39 -10.35 -13.76 -8.47
N ASP A 40 -9.35 -13.28 -7.77
CA ASP A 40 -8.65 -14.05 -6.73
C ASP A 40 -9.59 -14.38 -5.57
N ILE A 41 -9.42 -15.59 -5.02
CA ILE A 41 -10.20 -16.07 -3.89
C ILE A 41 -9.26 -16.26 -2.70
N ILE A 42 -9.58 -15.61 -1.60
CA ILE A 42 -8.87 -15.76 -0.33
C ILE A 42 -9.79 -16.46 0.67
N ARG A 43 -9.24 -17.46 1.33
CA ARG A 43 -9.89 -18.12 2.46
C ARG A 43 -9.73 -17.24 3.70
N MET A 44 -10.86 -16.91 4.35
CA MET A 44 -10.94 -16.03 5.50
C MET A 44 -11.00 -16.84 6.80
N ASP A 45 -9.97 -17.64 7.06
CA ASP A 45 -9.87 -18.63 8.15
C ASP A 45 -8.94 -18.22 9.29
N ASP A 46 -8.45 -16.96 9.26
CA ASP A 46 -7.54 -16.42 10.25
C ASP A 46 -7.89 -14.94 10.49
N TRP A 47 -7.87 -14.50 11.74
CA TRP A 47 -8.09 -13.12 12.14
C TRP A 47 -7.12 -12.14 11.44
N ARG A 48 -5.87 -12.58 11.17
CA ARG A 48 -4.88 -11.76 10.44
C ARG A 48 -5.36 -11.43 9.04
N LYS A 49 -5.92 -12.42 8.34
CA LYS A 49 -6.50 -12.20 7.00
C LYS A 49 -7.70 -11.26 7.07
N ALA A 50 -8.57 -11.42 8.08
CA ALA A 50 -9.67 -10.51 8.31
C ALA A 50 -9.18 -9.08 8.50
N ASP A 51 -8.15 -8.86 9.32
CA ASP A 51 -7.60 -7.53 9.57
C ASP A 51 -6.84 -6.97 8.36
N ILE A 52 -6.02 -7.77 7.68
CA ILE A 52 -5.23 -7.34 6.51
C ILE A 52 -6.13 -6.97 5.33
N TYR A 53 -7.13 -7.79 5.02
CA TYR A 53 -7.98 -7.61 3.85
C TYR A 53 -9.26 -6.81 4.13
N ARG A 54 -9.56 -6.51 5.40
CA ARG A 54 -10.74 -5.74 5.80
C ARG A 54 -11.01 -4.54 4.90
N PRO A 55 -10.07 -3.67 4.63
CA PRO A 55 -10.32 -2.45 3.91
C PRO A 55 -10.65 -2.66 2.44
N ALA A 56 -10.01 -3.62 1.80
CA ALA A 56 -10.34 -3.98 0.44
C ALA A 56 -11.75 -4.59 0.37
N ILE A 57 -12.07 -5.49 1.30
CA ILE A 57 -13.38 -6.17 1.33
C ILE A 57 -14.50 -5.18 1.71
N GLU A 58 -14.29 -4.33 2.71
CA GLU A 58 -15.27 -3.28 3.08
C GLU A 58 -15.45 -2.25 1.97
N PHE A 59 -14.38 -1.92 1.26
CA PHE A 59 -14.46 -1.04 0.09
C PHE A 59 -15.36 -1.63 -1.01
N GLU A 60 -15.21 -2.92 -1.32
CA GLU A 60 -16.01 -3.58 -2.35
C GLU A 60 -17.44 -3.87 -1.91
N THR A 61 -17.63 -4.33 -0.67
CA THR A 61 -18.93 -4.82 -0.19
C THR A 61 -19.80 -3.75 0.44
N ARG A 62 -19.19 -2.64 0.90
CA ARG A 62 -19.84 -1.59 1.70
C ARG A 62 -20.44 -2.14 3.01
N LYS A 63 -19.88 -3.23 3.52
CA LYS A 63 -20.28 -3.86 4.77
C LYS A 63 -19.08 -3.99 5.69
N PRO A 64 -19.26 -3.84 7.01
CA PRO A 64 -18.18 -4.04 7.96
C PRO A 64 -17.70 -5.48 7.93
N LEU A 65 -16.38 -5.66 8.02
CA LEU A 65 -15.74 -6.97 8.17
C LEU A 65 -15.24 -7.11 9.60
N THR A 66 -15.64 -8.18 10.27
CA THR A 66 -15.25 -8.47 11.65
C THR A 66 -14.76 -9.90 11.79
N TRP A 67 -13.94 -10.13 12.80
CA TRP A 67 -13.52 -11.46 13.20
C TRP A 67 -14.19 -11.82 14.53
N ASP A 68 -14.95 -12.90 14.53
CA ASP A 68 -15.51 -13.49 15.74
C ASP A 68 -14.51 -14.52 16.29
N GLY A 69 -13.90 -14.17 17.42
CA GLY A 69 -12.89 -15.00 18.05
C GLY A 69 -13.46 -16.21 18.83
N GLU A 70 -14.72 -16.17 19.20
CA GLU A 70 -15.40 -17.29 19.89
C GLU A 70 -15.67 -18.42 18.89
N TRP A 71 -16.18 -18.07 17.72
CA TRP A 71 -16.53 -19.04 16.68
C TRP A 71 -15.43 -19.22 15.62
N ASN A 72 -14.34 -18.47 15.72
CA ASN A 72 -13.24 -18.45 14.73
C ASN A 72 -13.74 -18.27 13.29
N VAL A 73 -14.61 -17.28 13.09
CA VAL A 73 -15.22 -17.00 11.80
C VAL A 73 -15.11 -15.53 11.43
N CYS A 74 -14.85 -15.27 10.15
CA CYS A 74 -14.94 -13.94 9.58
C CYS A 74 -16.39 -13.63 9.20
N LEU A 75 -16.86 -12.43 9.54
CA LEU A 75 -18.21 -11.96 9.24
C LEU A 75 -18.16 -10.73 8.32
N SER A 76 -19.01 -10.69 7.31
CA SER A 76 -19.31 -9.51 6.51
C SER A 76 -20.72 -9.01 6.85
N GLY A 77 -20.80 -7.92 7.61
CA GLY A 77 -22.00 -7.59 8.35
C GLY A 77 -22.30 -8.71 9.36
N GLU A 78 -23.49 -9.32 9.26
CA GLU A 78 -23.92 -10.43 10.13
C GLU A 78 -23.75 -11.82 9.49
N LYS A 79 -23.18 -11.90 8.28
CA LYS A 79 -23.09 -13.15 7.52
C LYS A 79 -21.70 -13.74 7.57
N PRO A 80 -21.54 -15.05 7.82
CA PRO A 80 -20.27 -15.75 7.71
C PRO A 80 -19.64 -15.59 6.33
N LEU A 81 -18.34 -15.29 6.31
CA LEU A 81 -17.55 -15.10 5.11
C LEU A 81 -16.31 -16.01 5.12
N PRO A 82 -16.46 -17.32 4.80
CA PRO A 82 -15.35 -18.25 4.80
C PRO A 82 -14.36 -18.03 3.65
N TYR A 83 -14.83 -17.46 2.56
CA TYR A 83 -14.03 -17.13 1.37
C TYR A 83 -14.48 -15.80 0.82
N TYR A 84 -13.51 -15.02 0.29
CA TYR A 84 -13.81 -13.79 -0.44
C TYR A 84 -13.20 -13.82 -1.83
N ARG A 85 -14.00 -13.50 -2.85
CA ARG A 85 -13.55 -13.31 -4.23
C ARG A 85 -13.45 -11.83 -4.51
N PHE A 86 -12.23 -11.34 -4.76
CA PHE A 86 -11.98 -9.94 -5.07
C PHE A 86 -12.59 -9.54 -6.42
N GLN A 87 -13.21 -8.38 -6.45
CA GLN A 87 -13.86 -7.82 -7.64
C GLN A 87 -12.96 -6.81 -8.36
N LYS A 88 -11.87 -6.36 -7.71
CA LYS A 88 -10.97 -5.32 -8.19
C LYS A 88 -9.51 -5.76 -8.10
N ASN A 89 -8.66 -5.07 -8.88
CA ASN A 89 -7.22 -5.15 -8.73
C ASN A 89 -6.75 -4.21 -7.61
N TYR A 90 -5.75 -4.66 -6.87
CA TYR A 90 -5.13 -3.89 -5.81
C TYR A 90 -3.63 -3.75 -6.01
N TYR A 91 -3.07 -2.72 -5.44
CA TYR A 91 -1.65 -2.43 -5.45
C TYR A 91 -1.16 -2.20 -4.02
N PHE A 92 0.10 -2.51 -3.79
CA PHE A 92 0.79 -2.17 -2.56
C PHE A 92 1.94 -1.23 -2.91
N VAL A 93 1.78 0.04 -2.58
CA VAL A 93 2.68 1.11 -3.00
C VAL A 93 3.55 1.56 -1.84
N CYS A 94 4.85 1.75 -2.09
CA CYS A 94 5.82 2.17 -1.08
C CYS A 94 6.61 3.36 -1.59
N GLY A 95 6.81 4.35 -0.72
CA GLY A 95 7.75 5.43 -1.02
C GLY A 95 9.20 4.99 -0.76
N ASP A 96 10.13 5.50 -1.55
CA ASP A 96 11.56 5.17 -1.49
C ASP A 96 12.20 5.51 -0.15
N HIS A 97 11.74 6.60 0.48
CA HIS A 97 12.22 7.02 1.79
C HIS A 97 11.38 6.40 2.92
N ALA A 98 11.61 5.12 3.20
CA ALA A 98 10.82 4.30 4.11
C ALA A 98 10.58 4.92 5.50
N ALA A 99 11.57 5.62 6.05
CA ALA A 99 11.49 6.23 7.38
C ALA A 99 10.56 7.46 7.43
N ASN A 100 10.26 8.08 6.29
CA ASN A 100 9.46 9.30 6.19
C ASN A 100 8.30 9.17 5.17
N SER A 101 7.95 7.96 4.79
CA SER A 101 6.85 7.68 3.89
C SER A 101 5.62 7.21 4.68
N ARG A 102 4.45 7.72 4.30
CA ARG A 102 3.15 7.23 4.77
C ARG A 102 2.44 6.58 3.60
N ASP A 103 2.68 5.30 3.40
CA ASP A 103 2.28 4.53 2.24
C ASP A 103 1.53 3.23 2.62
N SER A 104 1.42 2.27 1.72
CA SER A 104 0.69 1.03 1.94
C SER A 104 1.15 0.22 3.15
N ARG A 105 2.37 0.41 3.63
CA ARG A 105 2.86 -0.20 4.88
C ARG A 105 2.04 0.23 6.09
N TYR A 106 1.43 1.40 6.01
CA TYR A 106 0.57 1.95 7.06
C TYR A 106 -0.91 1.69 6.78
N TRP A 107 -1.40 1.97 5.58
CA TRP A 107 -2.82 1.96 5.27
C TRP A 107 -3.27 0.83 4.32
N GLY A 108 -2.35 -0.04 3.84
CA GLY A 108 -2.67 -1.26 3.10
C GLY A 108 -2.86 -1.05 1.60
N PHE A 109 -3.79 -1.77 1.01
CA PHE A 109 -3.98 -1.86 -0.43
C PHE A 109 -4.62 -0.61 -1.04
N VAL A 110 -4.19 -0.27 -2.27
CA VAL A 110 -4.79 0.77 -3.11
C VAL A 110 -5.60 0.10 -4.21
N PRO A 111 -6.90 0.37 -4.32
CA PRO A 111 -7.67 -0.06 -5.49
C PRO A 111 -7.13 0.58 -6.77
N GLU A 112 -7.11 -0.15 -7.87
CA GLU A 112 -6.60 0.31 -9.17
C GLU A 112 -7.20 1.64 -9.63
N GLU A 113 -8.49 1.86 -9.37
CA GLU A 113 -9.20 3.09 -9.74
C GLU A 113 -8.67 4.36 -9.05
N TYR A 114 -7.83 4.23 -8.02
CA TYR A 114 -7.16 5.35 -7.36
C TYR A 114 -5.71 5.56 -7.85
N ILE A 115 -5.24 4.74 -8.80
CA ILE A 115 -3.97 4.95 -9.48
C ILE A 115 -4.19 5.92 -10.65
N VAL A 116 -3.79 7.16 -10.48
CA VAL A 116 -3.99 8.20 -11.51
C VAL A 116 -2.99 8.11 -12.66
N GLY A 117 -1.85 7.46 -12.44
CA GLY A 117 -0.84 7.27 -13.48
C GLY A 117 0.53 6.92 -12.93
N VAL A 118 1.46 6.73 -13.84
CA VAL A 118 2.88 6.51 -13.56
C VAL A 118 3.63 7.79 -13.88
N VAL A 119 4.50 8.24 -12.95
CA VAL A 119 5.36 9.40 -13.20
C VAL A 119 6.40 9.01 -14.25
N SER A 120 6.42 9.75 -15.37
CA SER A 120 7.33 9.48 -16.50
C SER A 120 8.55 10.38 -16.51
N GLU A 121 8.41 11.62 -16.03
CA GLU A 121 9.45 12.62 -16.11
C GLU A 121 9.42 13.56 -14.90
N VAL A 122 10.57 14.06 -14.49
CA VAL A 122 10.71 15.14 -13.52
C VAL A 122 10.80 16.46 -14.27
N VAL A 123 9.73 17.25 -14.26
CA VAL A 123 9.70 18.56 -14.94
C VAL A 123 10.48 19.60 -14.15
N GLU A 124 10.31 19.60 -12.82
CA GLU A 124 10.96 20.56 -11.93
C GLU A 124 11.29 19.88 -10.59
N SER A 125 12.40 20.24 -9.99
CA SER A 125 12.78 19.77 -8.66
C SER A 125 13.35 20.92 -7.84
N ILE A 126 12.73 21.20 -6.69
CA ILE A 126 13.16 22.27 -5.78
C ILE A 126 13.65 21.65 -4.46
N ASP A 127 14.81 22.12 -3.99
CA ASP A 127 15.30 21.80 -2.66
C ASP A 127 14.45 22.54 -1.61
N ARG A 128 13.76 21.76 -0.76
CA ARG A 128 12.84 22.34 0.25
C ARG A 128 13.55 23.12 1.36
N THR A 129 14.84 22.87 1.57
CA THR A 129 15.62 23.52 2.62
C THR A 129 16.18 24.83 2.12
N THR A 130 16.67 24.89 0.88
CA THR A 130 17.34 26.05 0.30
C THR A 130 16.45 26.87 -0.63
N GLY A 131 15.30 26.32 -1.06
CA GLY A 131 14.40 26.92 -2.06
C GLY A 131 15.00 26.97 -3.47
N ARG A 132 16.16 26.36 -3.70
CA ARG A 132 16.84 26.38 -5.00
C ARG A 132 16.38 25.24 -5.89
N GLU A 133 16.30 25.54 -7.19
CA GLU A 133 16.05 24.53 -8.22
C GLU A 133 17.21 23.53 -8.31
N ARG A 134 16.88 22.25 -8.39
CA ARG A 134 17.83 21.14 -8.63
C ARG A 134 17.84 20.81 -10.11
N LYS A 135 18.60 21.54 -10.88
CA LYS A 135 18.66 21.44 -12.35
C LYS A 135 19.08 20.05 -12.84
N GLU A 136 19.90 19.35 -12.06
CA GLU A 136 20.37 17.99 -12.34
C GLU A 136 19.25 16.94 -12.33
N ARG A 137 18.08 17.28 -11.80
CA ARG A 137 16.89 16.41 -11.76
C ARG A 137 15.82 16.78 -12.78
N ALA A 138 15.87 17.98 -13.34
CA ALA A 138 14.93 18.42 -14.36
C ALA A 138 15.17 17.65 -15.67
N GLY A 139 14.10 17.18 -16.32
CA GLY A 139 14.17 16.36 -17.54
C GLY A 139 14.55 14.89 -17.31
N LEU A 140 14.65 14.45 -16.05
CA LEU A 140 14.97 13.05 -15.75
C LEU A 140 13.80 12.14 -16.16
N ASN A 141 14.03 11.26 -17.14
CA ASN A 141 13.06 10.25 -17.55
C ASN A 141 13.11 9.06 -16.58
N LEU A 142 11.98 8.76 -15.93
CA LEU A 142 11.86 7.71 -14.93
C LEU A 142 11.41 6.37 -15.52
N LEU A 143 10.83 6.36 -16.73
CA LEU A 143 10.41 5.13 -17.42
C LEU A 143 11.57 4.40 -18.07
N TYR A 144 12.59 5.15 -18.49
CA TYR A 144 13.80 4.60 -19.12
C TYR A 144 15.02 5.19 -18.41
N PRO A 145 15.41 4.64 -17.23
CA PRO A 145 16.64 5.09 -16.57
C PRO A 145 17.79 4.94 -17.56
N GLN A 146 18.49 6.05 -17.85
CA GLN A 146 19.69 6.04 -18.65
C GLN A 146 20.67 5.06 -18.00
N SER A 147 21.08 4.03 -18.72
CA SER A 147 22.16 3.17 -18.29
C SER A 147 23.37 4.06 -18.01
N THR A 148 23.88 4.01 -16.81
CA THR A 148 25.11 4.68 -16.43
C THR A 148 26.19 4.24 -17.42
N GLN A 149 26.60 5.11 -18.33
CA GLN A 149 27.80 4.89 -19.13
C GLN A 149 28.96 4.91 -18.13
N THR A 150 29.42 3.74 -17.79
CA THR A 150 30.76 3.58 -17.21
C THR A 150 31.74 4.05 -18.29
N ASN A 151 32.31 5.24 -18.07
CA ASN A 151 33.46 5.71 -18.82
C ASN A 151 34.61 4.76 -18.51
N GLU A 152 34.75 3.72 -19.31
CA GLU A 152 36.01 3.00 -19.46
C GLU A 152 36.93 3.88 -20.31
N ASN A 153 37.60 4.83 -19.67
CA ASN A 153 38.81 5.43 -20.15
C ASN A 153 39.89 5.05 -19.18
N GLU A 154 40.37 3.83 -19.23
CA GLU A 154 41.71 3.49 -18.82
C GLU A 154 42.58 3.44 -20.07
N THR A 155 43.43 4.44 -20.13
CA THR A 155 44.50 4.67 -21.10
C THR A 155 45.58 3.63 -20.91
N VAL A 156 46.07 3.12 -22.01
CA VAL A 156 47.32 2.42 -22.19
C VAL A 156 48.52 3.27 -21.75
#